data_28d931ccbd0a67a95b7e7b57d8dbb0a8
#
_entry.id   28d931ccbd0a67a95b7e7b57d8dbb0a8
#
_cell.length_a   1.000
_cell.length_b   1.000
_cell.length_c   1.000
_cell.angle_alpha   90.00
_cell.angle_beta   90.00
_cell.angle_gamma   90.00
#
_symmetry.space_group_name_H-M   'P 1'
#
loop_
_entity.id
_entity.type
_entity.pdbx_description
1 polymer ?
#
loop_
_entity_poly.entity_id
_entity_poly.type
_entity_poly.pdbx_seq_one_letter_code
_entity_poly.pdbx_strand_id
1 'polypeptide(L)'
;MSNVTIFELEKIAKEQLVFAVIISKYQEKFVYVKHKERDTLEIPGGKRELGESITECAARELKEETGAKHFTLEPLFIYGVEKDGETDYGLVFEAQITDLQDELTSEIEAIYVMAEPPANWTYPTIQPLLLAEYFVRTKK
;
A
#
# COMPACT_ATOMS: atom_id res chain seq x y z
N MET A 1 2.88 -8.24 19.45
CA MET A 1 2.55 -8.83 18.15
C MET A 1 1.30 -8.18 17.58
N SER A 2 1.32 -7.89 16.31
CA SER A 2 0.15 -7.34 15.61
C SER A 2 -0.68 -8.50 15.05
N ASN A 3 -1.99 -8.41 15.22
CA ASN A 3 -2.92 -9.36 14.62
C ASN A 3 -3.56 -8.68 13.41
N VAL A 4 -3.52 -9.34 12.26
CA VAL A 4 -4.08 -8.81 11.02
C VAL A 4 -5.32 -9.62 10.66
N THR A 5 -6.42 -8.92 10.41
CA THR A 5 -7.68 -9.51 9.96
C THR A 5 -8.06 -8.89 8.63
N ILE A 6 -8.59 -9.70 7.71
CA ILE A 6 -9.02 -9.25 6.40
C ILE A 6 -10.55 -9.13 6.40
N PHE A 7 -11.05 -8.05 5.80
CA PHE A 7 -12.49 -7.78 5.71
C PHE A 7 -12.87 -7.45 4.27
N GLU A 8 -14.10 -7.76 3.91
CA GLU A 8 -14.65 -7.30 2.64
C GLU A 8 -14.94 -5.80 2.71
N LEU A 9 -15.01 -5.14 1.55
CA LEU A 9 -15.11 -3.68 1.45
C LEU A 9 -16.29 -3.08 2.21
N GLU A 10 -17.42 -3.76 2.24
CA GLU A 10 -18.64 -3.23 2.87
C GLU A 10 -18.70 -3.43 4.38
N LYS A 11 -17.74 -4.13 4.96
CA LYS A 11 -17.77 -4.49 6.39
C LYS A 11 -17.33 -3.38 7.34
N ILE A 12 -16.56 -2.42 6.84
CA ILE A 12 -16.01 -1.35 7.67
C ILE A 12 -16.42 0.00 7.07
N ALA A 13 -16.88 0.91 7.91
CA ALA A 13 -17.28 2.24 7.44
C ALA A 13 -16.07 3.02 6.94
N LYS A 14 -16.26 3.80 5.89
CA LYS A 14 -15.18 4.58 5.26
C LYS A 14 -14.50 5.53 6.25
N GLU A 15 -15.26 6.05 7.20
CA GLU A 15 -14.74 6.98 8.21
C GLU A 15 -13.72 6.33 9.14
N GLN A 16 -13.73 5.00 9.23
CA GLN A 16 -12.81 4.26 10.08
C GLN A 16 -11.51 3.88 9.37
N LEU A 17 -11.41 4.12 8.06
CA LEU A 17 -10.21 3.76 7.29
C LEU A 17 -9.12 4.81 7.52
N VAL A 18 -8.00 4.37 8.09
CA VAL A 18 -6.89 5.25 8.48
C VAL A 18 -5.75 5.17 7.48
N PHE A 19 -5.49 3.98 6.95
CA PHE A 19 -4.34 3.75 6.07
C PHE A 19 -4.77 3.36 4.66
N ALA A 20 -3.98 3.77 3.67
CA ALA A 20 -4.08 3.26 2.32
C ALA A 20 -2.80 2.48 2.01
N VAL A 21 -2.95 1.28 1.47
CA VAL A 21 -1.83 0.46 1.00
C VAL A 21 -2.11 0.17 -0.47
N ILE A 22 -1.15 0.47 -1.33
CA ILE A 22 -1.38 0.39 -2.77
C ILE A 22 -0.43 -0.64 -3.38
N ILE A 23 -0.96 -1.83 -3.66
CA ILE A 23 -0.22 -2.86 -4.38
C ILE A 23 -0.12 -2.38 -5.82
N SER A 24 1.07 -1.96 -6.22
CA SER A 24 1.28 -1.22 -7.45
C SER A 24 2.03 -2.04 -8.47
N LYS A 25 1.53 -2.06 -9.70
CA LYS A 25 2.16 -2.76 -10.81
C LYS A 25 2.62 -1.76 -11.86
N TYR A 26 3.82 -2.00 -12.36
CA TYR A 26 4.39 -1.24 -13.45
C TYR A 26 5.11 -2.20 -14.38
N GLN A 27 4.71 -2.26 -15.63
CA GLN A 27 5.28 -3.19 -16.61
C GLN A 27 5.27 -4.65 -16.11
N GLU A 28 4.15 -5.05 -15.52
CA GLU A 28 3.90 -6.41 -15.01
C GLU A 28 4.75 -6.82 -13.80
N LYS A 29 5.48 -5.87 -13.21
CA LYS A 29 6.24 -6.09 -11.98
C LYS A 29 5.65 -5.23 -10.87
N PHE A 30 6.03 -5.55 -9.63
CA PHE A 30 5.54 -4.81 -8.46
C PHE A 30 6.51 -3.71 -8.06
N VAL A 31 5.94 -2.61 -7.57
CA VAL A 31 6.72 -1.44 -7.15
C VAL A 31 6.78 -1.40 -5.62
N TYR A 32 7.99 -1.37 -5.09
CA TYR A 32 8.25 -1.22 -3.66
C TYR A 32 9.05 0.04 -3.44
N VAL A 33 8.99 0.62 -2.24
CA VAL A 33 9.70 1.85 -1.94
C VAL A 33 10.62 1.66 -0.74
N LYS A 34 11.72 2.42 -0.75
CA LYS A 34 12.66 2.49 0.36
C LYS A 34 12.72 3.93 0.83
N HIS A 35 12.38 4.17 2.09
CA HIS A 35 12.53 5.48 2.71
C HIS A 35 14.00 5.72 3.06
N LYS A 36 14.42 6.99 3.07
CA LYS A 36 15.83 7.36 3.28
C LYS A 36 16.41 6.86 4.59
N GLU A 37 15.60 6.76 5.62
CA GLU A 37 16.06 6.38 6.95
C GLU A 37 15.95 4.90 7.25
N ARG A 38 15.57 4.08 6.27
CA ARG A 38 15.39 2.63 6.45
C ARG A 38 16.16 1.86 5.41
N ASP A 39 16.58 0.65 5.76
CA ASP A 39 17.22 -0.29 4.84
C ASP A 39 16.25 -1.36 4.35
N THR A 40 14.96 -1.16 4.58
CA THR A 40 13.90 -2.13 4.29
C THR A 40 12.96 -1.60 3.23
N LEU A 41 12.21 -2.50 2.61
CA LEU A 41 11.28 -2.18 1.55
C LEU A 41 9.85 -2.31 2.02
N GLU A 42 8.95 -1.55 1.40
CA GLU A 42 7.54 -1.59 1.74
C GLU A 42 6.67 -1.31 0.51
N ILE A 43 5.43 -1.77 0.59
CA ILE A 43 4.41 -1.44 -0.40
C ILE A 43 4.07 0.03 -0.24
N PRO A 44 3.92 0.80 -1.33
CA PRO A 44 3.55 2.21 -1.21
C PRO A 44 2.25 2.40 -0.43
N GLY A 45 2.20 3.44 0.39
CA GLY A 45 1.01 3.73 1.18
C GLY A 45 1.29 4.76 2.24
N GLY A 46 0.27 5.06 3.02
CA GLY A 46 0.40 6.01 4.10
C GLY A 46 -0.90 6.28 4.82
N LYS A 47 -0.85 7.23 5.73
CA LYS A 47 -1.96 7.57 6.60
C LYS A 47 -2.83 8.66 5.98
N ARG A 48 -4.14 8.51 6.12
CA ARG A 48 -5.11 9.50 5.63
C ARG A 48 -4.98 10.79 6.42
N GLU A 49 -4.99 11.91 5.70
CA GLU A 49 -4.98 13.23 6.31
C GLU A 49 -6.40 13.75 6.53
N LEU A 50 -6.53 14.72 7.42
CA LEU A 50 -7.83 15.32 7.73
C LEU A 50 -8.45 15.93 6.47
N GLY A 51 -9.72 15.64 6.25
CA GLY A 51 -10.45 16.16 5.08
C GLY A 51 -10.22 15.38 3.79
N GLU A 52 -9.42 14.33 3.85
CA GLU A 52 -9.06 13.51 2.70
C GLU A 52 -9.89 12.23 2.70
N SER A 53 -10.42 11.82 1.53
CA SER A 53 -11.02 10.50 1.43
C SER A 53 -9.89 9.45 1.36
N ILE A 54 -10.23 8.19 1.60
CA ILE A 54 -9.21 7.13 1.54
C ILE A 54 -8.68 6.96 0.12
N THR A 55 -9.51 7.17 -0.90
CA THR A 55 -9.07 7.12 -2.29
C THR A 55 -8.14 8.29 -2.63
N GLU A 56 -8.45 9.48 -2.12
CA GLU A 56 -7.57 10.64 -2.27
C GLU A 56 -6.23 10.40 -1.58
N CYS A 57 -6.27 9.78 -0.39
CA CYS A 57 -5.06 9.40 0.33
C CYS A 57 -4.20 8.44 -0.51
N ALA A 58 -4.82 7.42 -1.08
CA ALA A 58 -4.10 6.44 -1.91
C ALA A 58 -3.44 7.12 -3.11
N ALA A 59 -4.16 7.99 -3.80
CA ALA A 59 -3.63 8.69 -4.97
C ALA A 59 -2.46 9.60 -4.57
N ARG A 60 -2.60 10.34 -3.48
CA ARG A 60 -1.56 11.26 -3.01
C ARG A 60 -0.30 10.49 -2.61
N GLU A 61 -0.46 9.44 -1.80
CA GLU A 61 0.68 8.66 -1.35
C GLU A 61 1.40 7.97 -2.51
N LEU A 62 0.63 7.45 -3.47
CA LEU A 62 1.24 6.80 -4.62
C LEU A 62 2.10 7.79 -5.43
N LYS A 63 1.58 9.00 -5.66
CA LYS A 63 2.33 10.03 -6.37
C LYS A 63 3.58 10.45 -5.58
N GLU A 64 3.44 10.67 -4.28
CA GLU A 64 4.55 11.11 -3.44
C GLU A 64 5.65 10.06 -3.33
N GLU A 65 5.27 8.79 -3.17
CA GLU A 65 6.24 7.74 -2.89
C GLU A 65 6.84 7.11 -4.13
N THR A 66 6.12 7.05 -5.25
CA THR A 66 6.63 6.38 -6.45
C THR A 66 6.90 7.33 -7.61
N GLY A 67 6.35 8.54 -7.57
CA GLY A 67 6.42 9.44 -8.71
C GLY A 67 5.48 9.07 -9.83
N ALA A 68 4.47 8.25 -9.55
CA ALA A 68 3.49 7.84 -10.55
C ALA A 68 2.71 9.05 -11.06
N LYS A 69 2.64 9.22 -12.38
CA LYS A 69 1.90 10.30 -13.02
C LYS A 69 0.54 9.84 -13.51
N HIS A 70 0.50 8.67 -14.13
CA HIS A 70 -0.73 8.11 -14.69
C HIS A 70 -0.89 6.70 -14.15
N PHE A 71 -2.05 6.44 -13.55
CA PHE A 71 -2.35 5.17 -12.93
C PHE A 71 -3.85 5.03 -12.71
N THR A 72 -4.28 3.80 -12.53
CA THR A 72 -5.65 3.50 -12.10
C THR A 72 -5.58 2.94 -10.69
N LEU A 73 -6.65 3.16 -9.92
CA LEU A 73 -6.78 2.64 -8.55
C LEU A 73 -8.06 1.83 -8.44
N GLU A 74 -7.97 0.66 -7.84
CA GLU A 74 -9.12 -0.18 -7.58
C GLU A 74 -9.07 -0.68 -6.15
N PRO A 75 -10.10 -0.41 -5.32
CA PRO A 75 -10.12 -0.95 -3.96
C PRO A 75 -10.38 -2.46 -3.99
N LEU A 76 -9.66 -3.20 -3.18
CA LEU A 76 -9.73 -4.66 -3.18
C LEU A 76 -10.31 -5.24 -1.89
N PHE A 77 -9.74 -4.89 -0.76
CA PHE A 77 -10.19 -5.40 0.54
C PHE A 77 -9.67 -4.50 1.65
N ILE A 78 -10.25 -4.69 2.84
CA ILE A 78 -9.87 -3.94 4.03
C ILE A 78 -9.08 -4.88 4.95
N TYR A 79 -8.16 -4.31 5.72
CA TYR A 79 -7.49 -5.05 6.77
C TYR A 79 -7.57 -4.28 8.07
N GLY A 80 -7.53 -5.01 9.19
CA GLY A 80 -7.44 -4.40 10.50
C GLY A 80 -6.21 -4.92 11.20
N VAL A 81 -5.50 -4.03 11.88
CA VAL A 81 -4.34 -4.37 12.70
C VAL A 81 -4.71 -4.10 14.15
N GLU A 82 -4.80 -5.16 14.95
CA GLU A 82 -5.08 -5.02 16.36
C GLU A 82 -3.79 -4.99 17.15
N LYS A 83 -3.66 -3.99 18.02
CA LYS A 83 -2.53 -3.85 18.90
C LYS A 83 -3.02 -3.23 20.20
N ASP A 84 -2.73 -3.90 21.32
CA ASP A 84 -3.09 -3.41 22.65
C ASP A 84 -4.59 -3.12 22.81
N GLY A 85 -5.44 -3.95 22.20
CA GLY A 85 -6.88 -3.83 22.30
C GLY A 85 -7.52 -2.82 21.36
N GLU A 86 -6.72 -2.15 20.54
CA GLU A 86 -7.21 -1.19 19.57
C GLU A 86 -6.96 -1.70 18.15
N THR A 87 -7.88 -1.41 17.25
CA THR A 87 -7.77 -1.82 15.85
C THR A 87 -7.74 -0.61 14.93
N ASP A 88 -6.71 -0.55 14.09
CA ASP A 88 -6.62 0.43 13.02
C ASP A 88 -6.95 -0.26 11.70
N TYR A 89 -7.79 0.36 10.89
CA TYR A 89 -8.22 -0.20 9.61
C TYR A 89 -7.54 0.50 8.45
N GLY A 90 -7.24 -0.29 7.41
CA GLY A 90 -6.68 0.22 6.18
C GLY A 90 -7.38 -0.39 4.98
N LEU A 91 -7.31 0.30 3.85
CA LEU A 91 -7.86 -0.17 2.60
C LEU A 91 -6.71 -0.50 1.65
N VAL A 92 -6.74 -1.70 1.10
CA VAL A 92 -5.75 -2.15 0.12
C VAL A 92 -6.30 -1.89 -1.28
N PHE A 93 -5.53 -1.16 -2.08
CA PHE A 93 -5.84 -0.87 -3.47
C PHE A 93 -4.89 -1.62 -4.38
N GLU A 94 -5.32 -1.87 -5.60
CA GLU A 94 -4.42 -2.23 -6.69
C GLU A 94 -4.24 -1.01 -7.58
N ALA A 95 -3.00 -0.72 -7.96
CA ALA A 95 -2.72 0.33 -8.93
C ALA A 95 -2.06 -0.27 -10.15
N GLN A 96 -2.47 0.19 -11.34
CA GLN A 96 -1.76 -0.07 -12.57
C GLN A 96 -1.12 1.25 -12.96
N ILE A 97 0.21 1.30 -12.90
CA ILE A 97 0.97 2.52 -13.21
C ILE A 97 1.42 2.44 -14.66
N THR A 98 1.15 3.49 -15.42
CA THR A 98 1.55 3.55 -16.84
C THR A 98 2.65 4.57 -17.09
N ASP A 99 2.85 5.50 -16.16
CA ASP A 99 3.85 6.55 -16.32
C ASP A 99 4.45 6.93 -14.95
N LEU A 100 5.78 6.83 -14.84
CA LEU A 100 6.53 7.21 -13.63
C LEU A 100 7.40 8.41 -13.92
N GLN A 101 7.53 9.31 -12.93
CA GLN A 101 8.47 10.41 -12.97
C GLN A 101 9.86 9.91 -12.57
N ASP A 102 10.89 10.61 -13.06
CA ASP A 102 12.27 10.30 -12.67
C ASP A 102 12.62 10.87 -11.29
N GLU A 103 11.90 11.92 -10.86
CA GLU A 103 12.20 12.57 -9.60
C GLU A 103 11.35 12.00 -8.47
N LEU A 104 12.00 11.73 -7.34
CA LEU A 104 11.34 11.23 -6.13
C LEU A 104 11.24 12.34 -5.09
N THR A 105 10.29 12.18 -4.16
CA THR A 105 10.16 13.12 -3.05
C THR A 105 11.35 12.99 -2.09
N SER A 106 11.50 13.97 -1.21
CA SER A 106 12.64 14.01 -0.29
C SER A 106 12.65 12.84 0.71
N GLU A 107 11.53 12.21 0.96
CA GLU A 107 11.43 11.12 1.94
C GLU A 107 11.76 9.75 1.36
N ILE A 108 11.71 9.62 0.05
CA ILE A 108 11.95 8.34 -0.63
C ILE A 108 13.32 8.34 -1.27
N GLU A 109 14.13 7.36 -0.91
CA GLU A 109 15.47 7.22 -1.50
C GLU A 109 15.40 6.54 -2.86
N ALA A 110 14.58 5.49 -2.98
CA ALA A 110 14.52 4.71 -4.21
C ALA A 110 13.20 3.96 -4.33
N ILE A 111 12.82 3.67 -5.56
CA ILE A 111 11.79 2.69 -5.85
C ILE A 111 12.46 1.45 -6.45
N TYR A 112 11.84 0.30 -6.20
CA TYR A 112 12.31 -0.99 -6.72
C TYR A 112 11.17 -1.65 -7.47
N VAL A 113 11.38 -1.91 -8.75
CA VAL A 113 10.40 -2.60 -9.59
C VAL A 113 10.86 -4.05 -9.69
N MET A 114 10.14 -4.95 -9.03
CA MET A 114 10.58 -6.32 -8.83
C MET A 114 9.51 -7.34 -9.23
N ALA A 115 9.93 -8.41 -9.85
CA ALA A 115 9.04 -9.52 -10.16
C ALA A 115 8.68 -10.33 -8.91
N GLU A 116 9.61 -10.43 -7.97
CA GLU A 116 9.44 -11.19 -6.73
C GLU A 116 9.32 -10.26 -5.54
N PRO A 117 8.60 -10.67 -4.48
CA PRO A 117 8.52 -9.85 -3.25
C PRO A 117 9.89 -9.69 -2.60
N PRO A 118 10.11 -8.58 -1.87
CA PRO A 118 11.37 -8.39 -1.16
C PRO A 118 11.49 -9.36 0.02
N ALA A 119 12.73 -9.61 0.44
CA ALA A 119 13.00 -10.42 1.64
C ALA A 119 13.08 -9.54 2.89
N ASN A 120 13.43 -8.27 2.72
CA ASN A 120 13.68 -7.33 3.82
C ASN A 120 12.53 -6.34 3.98
N TRP A 121 11.41 -6.81 4.48
CA TRP A 121 10.21 -5.99 4.65
C TRP A 121 10.34 -5.01 5.82
N THR A 122 9.83 -3.79 5.64
CA THR A 122 9.67 -2.82 6.73
C THR A 122 8.61 -3.30 7.71
N TYR A 123 7.52 -3.89 7.19
CA TYR A 123 6.40 -4.37 8.00
C TYR A 123 6.21 -5.89 7.79
N PRO A 124 7.12 -6.71 8.34
CA PRO A 124 7.11 -8.15 8.02
C PRO A 124 5.92 -8.94 8.57
N THR A 125 5.21 -8.40 9.56
CA THR A 125 4.04 -9.08 10.13
C THR A 125 2.73 -8.63 9.48
N ILE A 126 2.76 -7.66 8.58
CA ILE A 126 1.57 -7.09 7.97
C ILE A 126 1.59 -7.24 6.44
N GLN A 127 2.55 -6.60 5.77
CA GLN A 127 2.50 -6.47 4.31
C GLN A 127 2.63 -7.78 3.54
N PRO A 128 3.46 -8.75 3.96
CA PRO A 128 3.45 -10.05 3.28
C PRO A 128 2.09 -10.74 3.31
N LEU A 129 1.32 -10.57 4.41
CA LEU A 129 -0.03 -11.13 4.50
C LEU A 129 -0.98 -10.44 3.52
N LEU A 130 -0.86 -9.12 3.38
CA LEU A 130 -1.69 -8.37 2.44
C LEU A 130 -1.40 -8.78 0.99
N LEU A 131 -0.13 -8.96 0.67
CA LEU A 131 0.27 -9.39 -0.65
C LEU A 131 -0.21 -10.81 -0.95
N ALA A 132 -0.16 -11.71 0.04
CA ALA A 132 -0.66 -13.07 -0.11
C ALA A 132 -2.17 -13.07 -0.39
N GLU A 133 -2.93 -12.24 0.33
CA GLU A 133 -4.38 -12.11 0.09
C GLU A 133 -4.65 -11.56 -1.30
N TYR A 134 -3.85 -10.61 -1.74
CA TYR A 134 -3.95 -10.05 -3.09
C TYR A 134 -3.81 -11.16 -4.15
N PHE A 135 -2.80 -12.03 -4.01
CA PHE A 135 -2.60 -13.10 -4.97
C PHE A 135 -3.73 -14.12 -4.97
N VAL A 136 -4.30 -14.41 -3.80
CA VAL A 136 -5.47 -15.30 -3.71
C VAL A 136 -6.66 -14.71 -4.48
N ARG A 137 -6.92 -13.41 -4.31
CA ARG A 137 -8.08 -12.76 -4.92
C ARG A 137 -7.93 -12.51 -6.42
N THR A 138 -6.70 -12.35 -6.89
CA THR A 138 -6.45 -12.03 -8.30
C THR A 138 -6.01 -13.23 -9.12
N LYS A 139 -5.91 -14.39 -8.51
CA LYS A 139 -5.54 -15.63 -9.21
C LYS A 139 -6.62 -16.01 -10.22
N LYS A 140 -6.18 -16.25 -11.43
CA LYS A 140 -7.06 -16.67 -12.52
C LYS A 140 -6.78 -18.10 -12.93
#